data_0e0cdc6f59188202085019f7e636ddff
#
_entry.id   0e0cdc6f59188202085019f7e636ddff
#
_cell.length_a   1.000
_cell.length_b   1.000
_cell.length_c   1.000
_cell.angle_alpha   90.00
_cell.angle_beta   90.00
_cell.angle_gamma   90.00
#
_symmetry.space_group_name_H-M   'P 1'
#
loop_
_entity.id
_entity.type
_entity.pdbx_description
1 polymer ?
#
loop_
_entity_poly.entity_id
_entity_poly.type
_entity_poly.pdbx_seq_one_letter_code
_entity_poly.pdbx_strand_id
1 'polypeptide(L)'
;MKYKSQKVAYWFFAFSMLLLTLQIIYGFIMGFAHLGYDGLHSFIAFNTARAVHTNLLVVWLLSGFMGAAYYIIPEEAENELYSVKLAYIQLISLAVVGVTAVIGYHFNYWEGRKFLEIPRPLDYLVVVNVLTFLGIILATLYQGKKRTTTSLVLTMGLVFAALLYLPGMIWFDNQTMDSFFRWWVVHLWVEGVWELIMGGILSFLLIKITGVDREVIEKWLYVIVGLTFISGILGTGHHYYYIGVGKIWLIIGGIFSAMEPLAFLAMALFAVSMYRKGEKKHPNKIALYWTLGTSITSFVGAGLLGLAHTLPQVNMYTHGTLVTAMHGHLAFWGA
;
A
#
# COMPACT_ATOMS: atom_id res chain seq x y z
N MET A 1 14.75 -23.41 -2.27
CA MET A 1 13.74 -22.78 -1.42
C MET A 1 13.70 -23.53 -0.09
N LYS A 2 13.75 -22.81 1.01
CA LYS A 2 13.74 -23.40 2.36
C LYS A 2 12.34 -23.84 2.79
N TYR A 3 11.32 -23.06 2.44
CA TYR A 3 9.92 -23.29 2.75
C TYR A 3 9.08 -23.41 1.48
N LYS A 4 8.01 -24.21 1.53
CA LYS A 4 7.04 -24.36 0.42
C LYS A 4 6.28 -23.04 0.15
N SER A 5 6.08 -22.24 1.18
CA SER A 5 5.50 -20.89 1.11
C SER A 5 6.24 -19.95 0.16
N GLN A 6 7.54 -20.12 -0.04
CA GLN A 6 8.30 -19.29 -0.99
C GLN A 6 7.82 -19.46 -2.44
N LYS A 7 7.24 -20.62 -2.79
CA LYS A 7 6.58 -20.83 -4.09
C LYS A 7 5.22 -20.14 -4.15
N VAL A 8 4.49 -20.11 -3.04
CA VAL A 8 3.24 -19.32 -2.95
C VAL A 8 3.54 -17.84 -3.13
N ALA A 9 4.53 -17.31 -2.40
CA ALA A 9 4.97 -15.92 -2.52
C ALA A 9 5.33 -15.54 -3.96
N TYR A 10 6.05 -16.42 -4.67
CA TYR A 10 6.37 -16.21 -6.09
C TYR A 10 5.11 -16.00 -6.95
N TRP A 11 4.07 -16.80 -6.76
CA TRP A 11 2.83 -16.65 -7.53
C TRP A 11 2.05 -15.39 -7.17
N PHE A 12 2.09 -14.94 -5.90
CA PHE A 12 1.55 -13.65 -5.50
C PHE A 12 2.29 -12.49 -6.16
N PHE A 13 3.62 -12.53 -6.22
CA PHE A 13 4.41 -11.53 -6.93
C PHE A 13 4.12 -11.55 -8.45
N ALA A 14 4.05 -12.72 -9.07
CA ALA A 14 3.70 -12.82 -10.48
C ALA A 14 2.31 -12.26 -10.78
N PHE A 15 1.33 -12.54 -9.92
CA PHE A 15 -0.02 -11.97 -10.00
C PHE A 15 0.00 -10.45 -9.81
N SER A 16 0.71 -9.94 -8.82
CA SER A 16 0.91 -8.51 -8.59
C SER A 16 1.49 -7.81 -9.82
N MET A 17 2.52 -8.36 -10.44
CA MET A 17 3.13 -7.79 -11.66
C MET A 17 2.19 -7.82 -12.88
N LEU A 18 1.35 -8.85 -13.00
CA LEU A 18 0.30 -8.90 -14.02
C LEU A 18 -0.72 -7.77 -13.82
N LEU A 19 -1.18 -7.57 -12.59
CA LEU A 19 -2.13 -6.50 -12.25
C LEU A 19 -1.53 -5.11 -12.48
N LEU A 20 -0.26 -4.89 -12.12
CA LEU A 20 0.46 -3.65 -12.41
C LEU A 20 0.51 -3.39 -13.93
N THR A 21 0.80 -4.41 -14.73
CA THR A 21 0.81 -4.28 -16.20
C THR A 21 -0.56 -3.85 -16.74
N LEU A 22 -1.63 -4.47 -16.26
CA LEU A 22 -3.00 -4.08 -16.62
C LEU A 22 -3.32 -2.65 -16.15
N GLN A 23 -2.93 -2.29 -14.94
CA GLN A 23 -3.10 -0.93 -14.42
C GLN A 23 -2.44 0.11 -15.33
N ILE A 24 -1.21 -0.15 -15.78
CA ILE A 24 -0.46 0.74 -16.70
C ILE A 24 -1.23 0.91 -18.02
N ILE A 25 -1.78 -0.16 -18.59
CA ILE A 25 -2.58 -0.09 -19.83
C ILE A 25 -3.79 0.84 -19.65
N TYR A 26 -4.55 0.69 -18.56
CA TYR A 26 -5.68 1.57 -18.26
C TYR A 26 -5.24 3.01 -17.95
N GLY A 27 -4.06 3.18 -17.35
CA GLY A 27 -3.44 4.49 -17.16
C GLY A 27 -3.11 5.19 -18.47
N PHE A 28 -2.62 4.49 -19.48
CA PHE A 28 -2.40 5.06 -20.83
C PHE A 28 -3.70 5.46 -21.50
N ILE A 29 -4.78 4.68 -21.37
CA ILE A 29 -6.10 5.05 -21.90
C ILE A 29 -6.53 6.40 -21.32
N MET A 30 -6.39 6.60 -20.01
CA MET A 30 -6.69 7.87 -19.36
C MET A 30 -5.72 8.99 -19.80
N GLY A 31 -4.43 8.68 -19.90
CA GLY A 31 -3.40 9.62 -20.33
C GLY A 31 -3.64 10.20 -21.72
N PHE A 32 -4.10 9.38 -22.67
CA PHE A 32 -4.44 9.84 -24.02
C PHE A 32 -5.59 10.85 -24.01
N ALA A 33 -6.59 10.70 -23.14
CA ALA A 33 -7.67 11.70 -23.00
C ALA A 33 -7.12 13.06 -22.55
N HIS A 34 -6.19 13.08 -21.60
CA HIS A 34 -5.55 14.34 -21.16
C HIS A 34 -4.71 15.00 -22.25
N LEU A 35 -4.31 14.25 -23.27
CA LEU A 35 -3.63 14.77 -24.47
C LEU A 35 -4.58 15.16 -25.59
N GLY A 36 -5.91 15.03 -25.37
CA GLY A 36 -6.94 15.35 -26.36
C GLY A 36 -7.20 14.22 -27.39
N TYR A 37 -6.73 13.00 -27.13
CA TYR A 37 -6.99 11.82 -27.97
C TYR A 37 -8.16 11.00 -27.42
N ASP A 38 -9.39 11.35 -27.79
CA ASP A 38 -10.59 10.74 -27.25
C ASP A 38 -11.03 9.44 -27.95
N GLY A 39 -10.36 9.02 -29.01
CA GLY A 39 -10.75 7.85 -29.81
C GLY A 39 -10.87 6.54 -29.01
N LEU A 40 -10.07 6.36 -27.97
CA LEU A 40 -10.12 5.18 -27.11
C LEU A 40 -11.36 5.18 -26.19
N HIS A 41 -11.96 6.35 -25.91
CA HIS A 41 -13.12 6.46 -25.03
C HIS A 41 -14.43 6.04 -25.67
N SER A 42 -14.45 5.86 -27.01
CA SER A 42 -15.56 5.19 -27.69
C SER A 42 -15.66 3.69 -27.35
N PHE A 43 -14.55 3.07 -26.91
CA PHE A 43 -14.50 1.66 -26.52
C PHE A 43 -14.52 1.47 -24.99
N ILE A 44 -13.78 2.31 -24.25
CA ILE A 44 -13.67 2.25 -22.79
C ILE A 44 -13.87 3.65 -22.24
N ALA A 45 -15.02 3.90 -21.61
CA ALA A 45 -15.33 5.19 -21.00
C ALA A 45 -14.26 5.61 -19.99
N PHE A 46 -13.93 6.91 -19.91
CA PHE A 46 -12.91 7.44 -19.00
C PHE A 46 -13.13 7.00 -17.54
N ASN A 47 -14.38 7.05 -17.07
CA ASN A 47 -14.72 6.64 -15.70
C ASN A 47 -14.46 5.16 -15.45
N THR A 48 -14.74 4.30 -16.44
CA THR A 48 -14.43 2.86 -16.38
C THR A 48 -12.92 2.65 -16.32
N ALA A 49 -12.17 3.32 -17.22
CA ALA A 49 -10.72 3.24 -17.22
C ALA A 49 -10.12 3.67 -15.87
N ARG A 50 -10.64 4.78 -15.30
CA ARG A 50 -10.23 5.28 -14.00
C ARG A 50 -10.55 4.30 -12.86
N ALA A 51 -11.75 3.75 -12.81
CA ALA A 51 -12.13 2.79 -11.79
C ALA A 51 -11.24 1.54 -11.84
N VAL A 52 -11.02 0.98 -13.04
CA VAL A 52 -10.10 -0.16 -13.20
C VAL A 52 -8.69 0.21 -12.78
N HIS A 53 -8.14 1.34 -13.26
CA HIS A 53 -6.79 1.78 -12.95
C HIS A 53 -6.57 1.96 -11.44
N THR A 54 -7.49 2.63 -10.74
CA THR A 54 -7.35 2.91 -9.30
C THR A 54 -7.56 1.67 -8.43
N ASN A 55 -8.48 0.78 -8.80
CA ASN A 55 -8.68 -0.46 -8.03
C ASN A 55 -7.55 -1.48 -8.28
N LEU A 56 -7.05 -1.57 -9.51
CA LEU A 56 -5.87 -2.39 -9.79
C LEU A 56 -4.65 -1.91 -8.99
N LEU A 57 -4.49 -0.58 -8.77
CA LEU A 57 -3.45 -0.03 -7.89
C LEU A 57 -3.49 -0.68 -6.50
N VAL A 58 -4.66 -0.66 -5.86
CA VAL A 58 -4.82 -1.23 -4.52
C VAL A 58 -4.55 -2.74 -4.52
N VAL A 59 -5.08 -3.46 -5.50
CA VAL A 59 -5.02 -4.93 -5.51
C VAL A 59 -3.61 -5.45 -5.82
N TRP A 60 -2.84 -4.81 -6.74
CA TRP A 60 -1.49 -5.28 -7.01
C TRP A 60 -0.54 -5.02 -5.83
N LEU A 61 -0.67 -3.88 -5.14
CA LEU A 61 0.12 -3.60 -3.94
C LEU A 61 -0.22 -4.59 -2.82
N LEU A 62 -1.50 -4.80 -2.52
CA LEU A 62 -1.92 -5.79 -1.51
C LEU A 62 -1.45 -7.19 -1.85
N SER A 63 -1.54 -7.60 -3.12
CA SER A 63 -1.03 -8.89 -3.58
C SER A 63 0.48 -9.01 -3.37
N GLY A 64 1.24 -7.94 -3.65
CA GLY A 64 2.66 -7.86 -3.38
C GLY A 64 2.98 -7.98 -1.88
N PHE A 65 2.25 -7.27 -1.03
CA PHE A 65 2.39 -7.36 0.43
C PHE A 65 2.03 -8.73 0.98
N MET A 66 0.97 -9.37 0.45
CA MET A 66 0.62 -10.75 0.80
C MET A 66 1.74 -11.73 0.39
N GLY A 67 2.30 -11.56 -0.80
CA GLY A 67 3.45 -12.32 -1.27
C GLY A 67 4.67 -12.15 -0.36
N ALA A 68 4.98 -10.90 -0.01
CA ALA A 68 6.07 -10.59 0.93
C ALA A 68 5.83 -11.24 2.30
N ALA A 69 4.61 -11.17 2.84
CA ALA A 69 4.27 -11.79 4.11
C ALA A 69 4.41 -13.32 4.06
N TYR A 70 3.95 -13.97 2.99
CA TYR A 70 4.11 -15.42 2.80
C TYR A 70 5.57 -15.86 2.63
N TYR A 71 6.45 -14.95 2.26
CA TYR A 71 7.90 -15.19 2.23
C TYR A 71 8.54 -14.92 3.60
N ILE A 72 8.28 -13.74 4.17
CA ILE A 72 8.99 -13.22 5.35
C ILE A 72 8.57 -13.94 6.63
N ILE A 73 7.26 -14.12 6.85
CA ILE A 73 6.73 -14.67 8.11
C ILE A 73 7.26 -16.09 8.39
N PRO A 74 7.28 -17.03 7.43
CA PRO A 74 7.91 -18.33 7.65
C PRO A 74 9.41 -18.26 7.95
N GLU A 75 10.13 -17.36 7.30
CA GLU A 75 11.58 -17.15 7.55
C GLU A 75 11.84 -16.61 8.97
N GLU A 76 11.04 -15.62 9.40
CA GLU A 76 11.17 -14.98 10.71
C GLU A 76 10.64 -15.84 11.86
N ALA A 77 9.58 -16.61 11.61
CA ALA A 77 9.00 -17.52 12.58
C ALA A 77 9.76 -18.87 12.70
N GLU A 78 10.69 -19.14 11.79
CA GLU A 78 11.35 -20.45 11.63
C GLU A 78 10.36 -21.61 11.53
N ASN A 79 9.25 -21.38 10.83
CA ASN A 79 8.16 -22.34 10.67
C ASN A 79 7.54 -22.22 9.27
N GLU A 80 7.05 -23.33 8.72
CA GLU A 80 6.30 -23.31 7.44
C GLU A 80 4.93 -22.63 7.65
N LEU A 81 4.32 -22.15 6.56
CA LEU A 81 2.95 -21.63 6.60
C LEU A 81 2.00 -22.66 7.22
N TYR A 82 1.09 -22.18 8.04
CA TYR A 82 0.01 -22.97 8.62
C TYR A 82 -0.71 -23.81 7.58
N SER A 83 -0.98 -23.24 6.41
CA SER A 83 -1.58 -23.98 5.29
C SER A 83 -1.18 -23.40 3.92
N VAL A 84 -0.24 -24.04 3.26
CA VAL A 84 0.14 -23.74 1.88
C VAL A 84 -1.04 -23.91 0.92
N LYS A 85 -1.91 -24.91 1.15
CA LYS A 85 -3.10 -25.16 0.33
C LYS A 85 -4.09 -23.99 0.40
N LEU A 86 -4.39 -23.51 1.61
CA LEU A 86 -5.29 -22.36 1.80
C LEU A 86 -4.72 -21.10 1.16
N ALA A 87 -3.39 -20.88 1.21
CA ALA A 87 -2.76 -19.74 0.56
C ALA A 87 -2.92 -19.76 -0.96
N TYR A 88 -2.86 -20.92 -1.60
CA TYR A 88 -3.20 -21.06 -3.05
C TYR A 88 -4.68 -20.83 -3.32
N ILE A 89 -5.57 -21.36 -2.50
CA ILE A 89 -7.02 -21.12 -2.63
C ILE A 89 -7.32 -19.63 -2.50
N GLN A 90 -6.67 -18.95 -1.56
CA GLN A 90 -6.81 -17.52 -1.34
C GLN A 90 -6.33 -16.71 -2.57
N LEU A 91 -5.21 -17.06 -3.21
CA LEU A 91 -4.74 -16.41 -4.43
C LEU A 91 -5.76 -16.59 -5.59
N ILE A 92 -6.26 -17.81 -5.79
CA ILE A 92 -7.24 -18.10 -6.85
C ILE A 92 -8.53 -17.31 -6.59
N SER A 93 -9.02 -17.33 -5.35
CA SER A 93 -10.21 -16.58 -4.96
C SER A 93 -10.04 -15.07 -5.18
N LEU A 94 -8.89 -14.51 -4.81
CA LEU A 94 -8.57 -13.10 -5.05
C LEU A 94 -8.56 -12.76 -6.55
N ALA A 95 -7.98 -13.63 -7.37
CA ALA A 95 -7.96 -13.47 -8.82
C ALA A 95 -9.38 -13.51 -9.42
N VAL A 96 -10.22 -14.44 -8.98
CA VAL A 96 -11.62 -14.53 -9.43
C VAL A 96 -12.41 -13.29 -9.05
N VAL A 97 -12.29 -12.83 -7.81
CA VAL A 97 -12.96 -11.60 -7.34
C VAL A 97 -12.49 -10.38 -8.14
N GLY A 98 -11.18 -10.25 -8.36
CA GLY A 98 -10.61 -9.13 -9.14
C GLY A 98 -11.08 -9.12 -10.59
N VAL A 99 -11.06 -10.28 -11.26
CA VAL A 99 -11.57 -10.40 -12.65
C VAL A 99 -13.06 -10.06 -12.72
N THR A 100 -13.86 -10.57 -11.78
CA THR A 100 -15.30 -10.30 -11.71
C THR A 100 -15.57 -8.82 -11.50
N ALA A 101 -14.79 -8.14 -10.63
CA ALA A 101 -14.90 -6.70 -10.40
C ALA A 101 -14.58 -5.89 -11.68
N VAL A 102 -13.47 -6.21 -12.36
CA VAL A 102 -13.09 -5.53 -13.61
C VAL A 102 -14.16 -5.71 -14.68
N ILE A 103 -14.69 -6.92 -14.86
CA ILE A 103 -15.82 -7.15 -15.77
C ILE A 103 -17.02 -6.30 -15.34
N GLY A 104 -17.38 -6.30 -14.06
CA GLY A 104 -18.47 -5.49 -13.53
C GLY A 104 -18.33 -4.01 -13.88
N TYR A 105 -17.12 -3.43 -13.76
CA TYR A 105 -16.86 -2.02 -14.11
C TYR A 105 -17.14 -1.72 -15.59
N HIS A 106 -16.85 -2.64 -16.49
CA HIS A 106 -17.18 -2.49 -17.91
C HIS A 106 -18.70 -2.51 -18.20
N PHE A 107 -19.48 -3.09 -17.30
CA PHE A 107 -20.94 -3.08 -17.36
C PHE A 107 -21.57 -2.02 -16.43
N ASN A 108 -20.78 -1.02 -15.98
CA ASN A 108 -21.20 0.03 -15.04
C ASN A 108 -21.72 -0.50 -13.69
N TYR A 109 -21.29 -1.70 -13.29
CA TYR A 109 -21.63 -2.29 -12.00
C TYR A 109 -20.53 -1.99 -10.99
N TRP A 110 -20.68 -0.88 -10.27
CA TRP A 110 -19.78 -0.37 -9.25
C TRP A 110 -20.52 0.48 -8.22
N GLU A 111 -19.88 0.78 -7.06
CA GLU A 111 -20.48 1.61 -6.03
C GLU A 111 -20.26 3.13 -6.21
N GLY A 112 -19.43 3.57 -7.14
CA GLY A 112 -19.18 4.99 -7.42
C GLY A 112 -18.34 5.73 -6.37
N ARG A 113 -17.85 5.07 -5.31
CA ARG A 113 -17.01 5.65 -4.25
C ARG A 113 -15.55 5.52 -4.63
N LYS A 114 -14.87 6.63 -4.88
CA LYS A 114 -13.47 6.67 -5.31
C LYS A 114 -12.58 5.84 -4.36
N PHE A 115 -11.79 4.92 -4.91
CA PHE A 115 -10.96 3.88 -4.26
C PHE A 115 -11.72 2.76 -3.56
N LEU A 116 -13.03 2.81 -3.52
CA LEU A 116 -13.91 1.81 -2.92
C LEU A 116 -15.06 1.50 -3.91
N GLU A 117 -14.72 1.39 -5.21
CA GLU A 117 -15.71 1.20 -6.27
C GLU A 117 -16.20 -0.25 -6.41
N ILE A 118 -15.59 -1.19 -5.69
CA ILE A 118 -15.94 -2.61 -5.81
C ILE A 118 -17.42 -2.86 -5.47
N PRO A 119 -18.16 -3.64 -6.28
CA PRO A 119 -19.55 -3.96 -6.00
C PRO A 119 -19.73 -4.70 -4.67
N ARG A 120 -20.74 -4.33 -3.89
CA ARG A 120 -20.99 -4.84 -2.54
C ARG A 120 -20.94 -6.36 -2.36
N PRO A 121 -21.48 -7.19 -3.27
CA PRO A 121 -21.36 -8.64 -3.13
C PRO A 121 -19.91 -9.13 -3.18
N LEU A 122 -19.05 -8.44 -3.93
CA LEU A 122 -17.63 -8.76 -4.03
C LEU A 122 -16.84 -8.26 -2.82
N ASP A 123 -17.28 -7.16 -2.17
CA ASP A 123 -16.71 -6.70 -0.90
C ASP A 123 -16.70 -7.81 0.15
N TYR A 124 -17.80 -8.53 0.31
CA TYR A 124 -17.86 -9.65 1.26
C TYR A 124 -16.87 -10.76 0.93
N LEU A 125 -16.66 -11.04 -0.36
CA LEU A 125 -15.66 -12.01 -0.79
C LEU A 125 -14.23 -11.50 -0.54
N VAL A 126 -13.98 -10.20 -0.69
CA VAL A 126 -12.71 -9.58 -0.30
C VAL A 126 -12.47 -9.75 1.20
N VAL A 127 -13.47 -9.49 2.04
CA VAL A 127 -13.38 -9.69 3.50
C VAL A 127 -13.01 -11.13 3.82
N VAL A 128 -13.69 -12.12 3.23
CA VAL A 128 -13.38 -13.54 3.43
C VAL A 128 -11.94 -13.86 3.00
N ASN A 129 -11.50 -13.30 1.88
CA ASN A 129 -10.12 -13.46 1.39
C ASN A 129 -9.09 -12.92 2.38
N VAL A 130 -9.30 -11.69 2.86
CA VAL A 130 -8.41 -11.03 3.81
C VAL A 130 -8.38 -11.74 5.15
N LEU A 131 -9.53 -12.19 5.67
CA LEU A 131 -9.61 -12.97 6.91
C LEU A 131 -8.91 -14.33 6.77
N THR A 132 -9.03 -14.98 5.61
CA THR A 132 -8.31 -16.22 5.31
C THR A 132 -6.80 -15.98 5.33
N PHE A 133 -6.33 -14.92 4.69
CA PHE A 133 -4.93 -14.51 4.70
C PHE A 133 -4.41 -14.26 6.13
N LEU A 134 -5.11 -13.43 6.90
CA LEU A 134 -4.73 -13.14 8.29
C LEU A 134 -4.73 -14.39 9.15
N GLY A 135 -5.71 -15.27 8.99
CA GLY A 135 -5.78 -16.54 9.71
C GLY A 135 -4.53 -17.40 9.46
N ILE A 136 -4.07 -17.48 8.20
CA ILE A 136 -2.85 -18.20 7.84
C ILE A 136 -1.61 -17.54 8.50
N ILE A 137 -1.48 -16.22 8.40
CA ILE A 137 -0.32 -15.49 8.95
C ILE A 137 -0.26 -15.61 10.48
N LEU A 138 -1.38 -15.34 11.17
CA LEU A 138 -1.44 -15.37 12.63
C LEU A 138 -1.22 -16.79 13.16
N ALA A 139 -1.80 -17.82 12.52
CA ALA A 139 -1.57 -19.20 12.90
C ALA A 139 -0.10 -19.63 12.67
N THR A 140 0.53 -19.15 11.59
CA THR A 140 1.95 -19.40 11.32
C THR A 140 2.84 -18.81 12.41
N LEU A 141 2.58 -17.57 12.82
CA LEU A 141 3.32 -16.91 13.91
C LEU A 141 3.07 -17.56 15.27
N TYR A 142 1.81 -17.96 15.53
CA TYR A 142 1.48 -18.61 16.79
C TYR A 142 2.22 -19.95 16.98
N GLN A 143 2.33 -20.73 15.90
CA GLN A 143 3.04 -22.01 15.87
C GLN A 143 4.56 -21.85 15.64
N GLY A 144 5.03 -20.65 15.36
CA GLY A 144 6.41 -20.34 15.07
C GLY A 144 7.31 -20.46 16.29
N LYS A 145 8.59 -20.78 16.04
CA LYS A 145 9.63 -20.89 17.08
C LYS A 145 10.11 -19.53 17.57
N LYS A 146 10.01 -18.51 16.72
CA LYS A 146 10.47 -17.15 17.00
C LYS A 146 9.41 -16.11 16.64
N ARG A 147 9.49 -14.97 17.32
CA ARG A 147 8.74 -13.76 17.02
C ARG A 147 9.71 -12.60 17.06
N THR A 148 9.94 -11.97 15.93
CA THR A 148 10.88 -10.85 15.80
C THR A 148 10.12 -9.54 15.69
N THR A 149 10.75 -8.40 16.00
CA THR A 149 10.14 -7.08 15.81
C THR A 149 9.71 -6.88 14.36
N THR A 150 10.54 -7.30 13.41
CA THR A 150 10.23 -7.26 11.97
C THR A 150 8.92 -7.99 11.63
N SER A 151 8.76 -9.25 12.12
CA SER A 151 7.53 -10.01 11.87
C SER A 151 6.31 -9.44 12.56
N LEU A 152 6.47 -8.87 13.76
CA LEU A 152 5.37 -8.26 14.50
C LEU A 152 4.90 -6.96 13.85
N VAL A 153 5.79 -6.07 13.44
CA VAL A 153 5.45 -4.80 12.77
C VAL A 153 4.77 -5.08 11.42
N LEU A 154 5.33 -5.99 10.62
CA LEU A 154 4.68 -6.42 9.37
C LEU A 154 3.26 -6.96 9.61
N THR A 155 3.10 -7.84 10.60
CA THR A 155 1.78 -8.42 10.92
C THR A 155 0.82 -7.37 11.46
N MET A 156 1.29 -6.44 12.29
CA MET A 156 0.48 -5.32 12.80
C MET A 156 -0.06 -4.46 11.64
N GLY A 157 0.79 -4.12 10.68
CA GLY A 157 0.37 -3.42 9.47
C GLY A 157 -0.71 -4.18 8.70
N LEU A 158 -0.53 -5.48 8.47
CA LEU A 158 -1.50 -6.34 7.77
C LEU A 158 -2.84 -6.45 8.51
N VAL A 159 -2.82 -6.57 9.84
CA VAL A 159 -4.03 -6.60 10.68
C VAL A 159 -4.78 -5.27 10.60
N PHE A 160 -4.07 -4.15 10.73
CA PHE A 160 -4.71 -2.83 10.61
C PHE A 160 -5.25 -2.56 9.20
N ALA A 161 -4.56 -3.02 8.14
CA ALA A 161 -5.07 -2.94 6.78
C ALA A 161 -6.43 -3.62 6.64
N ALA A 162 -6.58 -4.81 7.24
CA ALA A 162 -7.83 -5.56 7.23
C ALA A 162 -8.92 -4.89 8.09
N LEU A 163 -8.57 -4.42 9.29
CA LEU A 163 -9.52 -3.77 10.19
C LEU A 163 -10.08 -2.47 9.59
N LEU A 164 -9.25 -1.70 8.88
CA LEU A 164 -9.67 -0.47 8.22
C LEU A 164 -10.56 -0.71 6.99
N TYR A 165 -10.53 -1.91 6.40
CA TYR A 165 -11.43 -2.24 5.31
C TYR A 165 -12.90 -2.20 5.74
N LEU A 166 -13.21 -2.68 6.94
CA LEU A 166 -14.58 -2.77 7.45
C LEU A 166 -15.30 -1.40 7.53
N PRO A 167 -14.74 -0.35 8.17
CA PRO A 167 -15.36 0.98 8.13
C PRO A 167 -15.42 1.57 6.72
N GLY A 168 -14.53 1.19 5.80
CA GLY A 168 -14.60 1.55 4.38
C GLY A 168 -15.85 1.04 3.68
N MET A 169 -16.44 -0.06 4.16
CA MET A 169 -17.69 -0.61 3.63
C MET A 169 -18.94 0.12 4.12
N ILE A 170 -18.84 0.99 5.12
CA ILE A 170 -19.99 1.74 5.65
C ILE A 170 -20.34 2.86 4.67
N TRP A 171 -21.62 2.94 4.34
CA TRP A 171 -22.19 3.96 3.47
C TRP A 171 -22.95 5.00 4.30
N PHE A 172 -22.70 6.28 4.01
CA PHE A 172 -23.39 7.38 4.66
C PHE A 172 -24.24 8.14 3.63
N ASP A 173 -25.50 8.44 3.96
CA ASP A 173 -26.41 9.22 3.09
C ASP A 173 -25.93 10.67 2.91
N ASN A 174 -25.25 11.22 3.90
CA ASN A 174 -24.66 12.54 3.82
C ASN A 174 -23.30 12.48 3.13
N GLN A 175 -23.16 13.17 1.98
CA GLN A 175 -21.95 13.14 1.16
C GLN A 175 -20.70 13.65 1.88
N THR A 176 -20.82 14.63 2.78
CA THR A 176 -19.70 15.13 3.58
C THR A 176 -19.23 14.06 4.55
N MET A 177 -20.15 13.39 5.23
CA MET A 177 -19.84 12.30 6.15
C MET A 177 -19.23 11.10 5.41
N ASP A 178 -19.80 10.73 4.26
CA ASP A 178 -19.25 9.64 3.43
C ASP A 178 -17.83 9.97 2.96
N SER A 179 -17.60 11.19 2.48
CA SER A 179 -16.27 11.65 2.06
C SER A 179 -15.28 11.69 3.23
N PHE A 180 -15.72 12.11 4.42
CA PHE A 180 -14.88 12.15 5.62
C PHE A 180 -14.38 10.75 5.99
N PHE A 181 -15.28 9.78 6.18
CA PHE A 181 -14.92 8.41 6.59
C PHE A 181 -14.17 7.65 5.48
N ARG A 182 -14.55 7.84 4.23
CA ARG A 182 -13.84 7.27 3.09
C ARG A 182 -12.37 7.74 3.05
N TRP A 183 -12.13 9.05 3.14
CA TRP A 183 -10.77 9.58 3.15
C TRP A 183 -10.00 9.21 4.40
N TRP A 184 -10.66 9.09 5.55
CA TRP A 184 -10.05 8.57 6.75
C TRP A 184 -9.50 7.15 6.53
N VAL A 185 -10.30 6.25 5.94
CA VAL A 185 -9.87 4.88 5.63
C VAL A 185 -8.74 4.86 4.60
N VAL A 186 -8.93 5.54 3.46
CA VAL A 186 -7.96 5.51 2.35
C VAL A 186 -6.63 6.12 2.77
N HIS A 187 -6.65 7.25 3.50
CA HIS A 187 -5.44 7.87 4.02
C HIS A 187 -4.70 6.94 4.99
N LEU A 188 -5.40 6.38 5.99
CA LEU A 188 -4.76 5.48 6.96
C LEU A 188 -4.21 4.20 6.30
N TRP A 189 -4.78 3.74 5.20
CA TRP A 189 -4.16 2.66 4.44
C TRP A 189 -2.82 3.09 3.87
N VAL A 190 -2.75 4.25 3.24
CA VAL A 190 -1.57 4.70 2.49
C VAL A 190 -0.50 5.25 3.43
N GLU A 191 -0.86 6.21 4.28
CA GLU A 191 0.06 7.00 5.08
C GLU A 191 0.13 6.55 6.56
N GLY A 192 -0.30 5.35 6.83
CA GLY A 192 -0.21 4.72 8.13
C GLY A 192 0.18 3.26 8.00
N VAL A 193 -0.77 2.47 7.55
CA VAL A 193 -0.65 1.00 7.56
C VAL A 193 0.35 0.48 6.54
N TRP A 194 0.35 1.01 5.31
CA TRP A 194 1.29 0.56 4.29
C TRP A 194 2.73 0.91 4.65
N GLU A 195 2.97 2.04 5.31
CA GLU A 195 4.29 2.39 5.82
C GLU A 195 4.80 1.39 6.86
N LEU A 196 3.92 0.87 7.72
CA LEU A 196 4.28 -0.22 8.66
C LEU A 196 4.66 -1.50 7.90
N ILE A 197 3.87 -1.87 6.90
CA ILE A 197 4.14 -3.04 6.06
C ILE A 197 5.47 -2.87 5.34
N MET A 198 5.68 -1.72 4.70
CA MET A 198 6.92 -1.39 3.99
C MET A 198 8.12 -1.35 4.94
N GLY A 199 7.98 -0.76 6.11
CA GLY A 199 9.02 -0.75 7.14
C GLY A 199 9.44 -2.16 7.57
N GLY A 200 8.47 -3.06 7.75
CA GLY A 200 8.73 -4.47 8.05
C GLY A 200 9.45 -5.19 6.90
N ILE A 201 9.01 -5.00 5.65
CA ILE A 201 9.63 -5.57 4.45
C ILE A 201 11.05 -5.03 4.28
N LEU A 202 11.23 -3.71 4.37
CA LEU A 202 12.53 -3.04 4.24
C LEU A 202 13.52 -3.54 5.29
N SER A 203 13.09 -3.65 6.56
CA SER A 203 13.92 -4.17 7.64
C SER A 203 14.38 -5.61 7.35
N PHE A 204 13.48 -6.48 6.91
CA PHE A 204 13.84 -7.84 6.52
C PHE A 204 14.85 -7.87 5.37
N LEU A 205 14.63 -7.09 4.33
CA LEU A 205 15.56 -7.02 3.19
C LEU A 205 16.93 -6.52 3.62
N LEU A 206 17.01 -5.46 4.44
CA LEU A 206 18.26 -4.91 4.91
C LEU A 206 19.01 -5.90 5.81
N ILE A 207 18.33 -6.64 6.71
CA ILE A 207 18.95 -7.73 7.49
C ILE A 207 19.60 -8.77 6.56
N LYS A 208 18.90 -9.16 5.48
CA LYS A 208 19.39 -10.19 4.55
C LYS A 208 20.48 -9.68 3.59
N ILE A 209 20.43 -8.43 3.18
CA ILE A 209 21.30 -7.88 2.13
C ILE A 209 22.59 -7.28 2.69
N THR A 210 22.51 -6.60 3.85
CA THR A 210 23.67 -5.85 4.38
C THR A 210 24.51 -6.62 5.39
N GLY A 211 23.91 -7.60 6.08
CA GLY A 211 24.56 -8.33 7.16
C GLY A 211 24.76 -7.50 8.43
N VAL A 212 24.15 -6.31 8.52
CA VAL A 212 24.16 -5.50 9.75
C VAL A 212 23.34 -6.19 10.83
N ASP A 213 23.75 -6.00 12.09
CA ASP A 213 23.09 -6.61 13.23
C ASP A 213 21.60 -6.27 13.28
N ARG A 214 20.78 -7.28 13.48
CA ARG A 214 19.31 -7.17 13.56
C ARG A 214 18.87 -6.11 14.56
N GLU A 215 19.49 -6.03 15.73
CA GLU A 215 19.12 -5.06 16.76
C GLU A 215 19.23 -3.61 16.29
N VAL A 216 20.26 -3.30 15.51
CA VAL A 216 20.43 -1.96 14.92
C VAL A 216 19.30 -1.65 13.94
N ILE A 217 18.94 -2.63 13.12
CA ILE A 217 17.87 -2.49 12.12
C ILE A 217 16.51 -2.33 12.81
N GLU A 218 16.21 -3.13 13.82
CA GLU A 218 14.94 -3.08 14.54
C GLU A 218 14.78 -1.79 15.37
N LYS A 219 15.87 -1.17 15.85
CA LYS A 219 15.82 0.17 16.46
C LYS A 219 15.33 1.25 15.49
N TRP A 220 15.80 1.21 14.25
CA TRP A 220 15.29 2.10 13.20
C TRP A 220 13.82 1.86 12.86
N LEU A 221 13.40 0.59 12.91
CA LEU A 221 11.98 0.25 12.67
C LEU A 221 11.06 0.88 13.73
N TYR A 222 11.47 0.94 15.01
CA TYR A 222 10.70 1.67 16.04
C TYR A 222 10.58 3.17 15.75
N VAL A 223 11.63 3.80 15.22
CA VAL A 223 11.60 5.22 14.82
C VAL A 223 10.58 5.43 13.69
N ILE A 224 10.63 4.58 12.66
CA ILE A 224 9.69 4.62 11.53
C ILE A 224 8.25 4.47 12.04
N VAL A 225 7.98 3.43 12.83
CA VAL A 225 6.65 3.17 13.42
C VAL A 225 6.15 4.38 14.22
N GLY A 226 6.99 4.97 15.07
CA GLY A 226 6.63 6.13 15.88
C GLY A 226 6.27 7.34 15.03
N LEU A 227 7.06 7.65 14.01
CA LEU A 227 6.81 8.75 13.09
C LEU A 227 5.52 8.53 12.29
N THR A 228 5.33 7.33 11.73
CA THR A 228 4.11 6.95 11.00
C THR A 228 2.85 7.12 11.83
N PHE A 229 2.84 6.69 13.09
CA PHE A 229 1.67 6.86 13.96
C PHE A 229 1.37 8.33 14.29
N ILE A 230 2.41 9.14 14.52
CA ILE A 230 2.23 10.57 14.86
C ILE A 230 1.73 11.35 13.64
N SER A 231 2.38 11.20 12.48
CA SER A 231 2.04 11.96 11.28
C SER A 231 0.84 11.37 10.53
N GLY A 232 0.80 10.04 10.34
CA GLY A 232 -0.20 9.39 9.52
C GLY A 232 -1.62 9.51 10.07
N ILE A 233 -1.86 9.33 11.37
CA ILE A 233 -3.23 9.38 11.91
C ILE A 233 -3.84 10.78 11.80
N LEU A 234 -3.11 11.81 12.23
CA LEU A 234 -3.60 13.18 12.24
C LEU A 234 -3.40 13.89 10.89
N GLY A 235 -2.48 13.42 10.08
CA GLY A 235 -2.26 13.86 8.70
C GLY A 235 -3.48 13.71 7.80
N THR A 236 -4.40 12.79 8.10
CA THR A 236 -5.68 12.63 7.38
C THR A 236 -6.39 13.96 7.12
N GLY A 237 -6.16 14.98 7.95
CA GLY A 237 -6.77 16.30 7.84
C GLY A 237 -6.57 16.96 6.48
N HIS A 238 -5.50 16.68 5.74
CA HIS A 238 -5.28 17.26 4.41
C HIS A 238 -6.28 16.77 3.35
N HIS A 239 -6.91 15.62 3.52
CA HIS A 239 -7.99 15.15 2.64
C HIS A 239 -9.33 15.85 2.90
N TYR A 240 -9.42 16.66 3.96
CA TYR A 240 -10.67 17.27 4.40
C TYR A 240 -10.84 18.73 3.96
N TYR A 241 -9.85 19.30 3.27
CA TYR A 241 -9.82 20.73 2.92
C TYR A 241 -11.03 21.20 2.10
N TYR A 242 -11.60 20.34 1.24
CA TYR A 242 -12.65 20.73 0.30
C TYR A 242 -13.95 19.89 0.41
N ILE A 243 -14.14 19.14 1.49
CA ILE A 243 -15.31 18.27 1.65
C ILE A 243 -16.43 18.89 2.51
N GLY A 244 -16.27 20.13 2.98
CA GLY A 244 -17.29 20.84 3.75
C GLY A 244 -17.24 20.62 5.26
N VAL A 245 -16.13 20.10 5.82
CA VAL A 245 -15.91 19.99 7.27
C VAL A 245 -15.28 21.27 7.86
N GLY A 246 -15.22 21.34 9.20
CA GLY A 246 -14.73 22.50 9.91
C GLY A 246 -13.28 22.91 9.58
N LYS A 247 -12.99 24.19 9.60
CA LYS A 247 -11.68 24.79 9.27
C LYS A 247 -10.51 24.29 10.14
N ILE A 248 -10.80 23.70 11.28
CA ILE A 248 -9.78 23.11 12.17
C ILE A 248 -8.92 22.07 11.45
N TRP A 249 -9.50 21.38 10.46
CA TRP A 249 -8.80 20.37 9.66
C TRP A 249 -7.71 20.95 8.75
N LEU A 250 -7.80 22.24 8.35
CA LEU A 250 -6.73 22.94 7.63
C LEU A 250 -5.47 23.06 8.51
N ILE A 251 -5.67 23.27 9.81
CA ILE A 251 -4.56 23.41 10.77
C ILE A 251 -3.99 22.03 11.10
N ILE A 252 -4.85 21.10 11.50
CA ILE A 252 -4.43 19.73 11.86
C ILE A 252 -3.75 19.05 10.66
N GLY A 253 -4.40 19.04 9.50
CA GLY A 253 -3.85 18.47 8.28
C GLY A 253 -2.53 19.13 7.88
N GLY A 254 -2.46 20.45 7.86
CA GLY A 254 -1.25 21.19 7.50
C GLY A 254 -0.05 20.91 8.42
N ILE A 255 -0.27 20.83 9.74
CA ILE A 255 0.81 20.57 10.71
C ILE A 255 1.28 19.11 10.65
N PHE A 256 0.35 18.16 10.77
CA PHE A 256 0.73 16.75 10.90
C PHE A 256 1.18 16.15 9.58
N SER A 257 0.58 16.54 8.46
CA SER A 257 1.09 16.13 7.15
C SER A 257 2.44 16.75 6.80
N ALA A 258 2.76 17.92 7.35
CA ALA A 258 4.10 18.47 7.20
C ALA A 258 5.18 17.62 7.90
N MET A 259 4.81 16.72 8.80
CA MET A 259 5.71 15.78 9.47
C MET A 259 5.91 14.46 8.71
N GLU A 260 5.04 14.12 7.78
CA GLU A 260 5.10 12.86 7.00
C GLU A 260 6.45 12.66 6.27
N PRO A 261 7.09 13.69 5.67
CA PRO A 261 8.40 13.52 5.07
C PRO A 261 9.45 12.97 6.02
N LEU A 262 9.28 13.15 7.34
CA LEU A 262 10.23 12.63 8.34
C LEU A 262 10.25 11.11 8.39
N ALA A 263 9.12 10.43 8.24
CA ALA A 263 9.05 8.98 8.20
C ALA A 263 9.78 8.44 6.95
N PHE A 264 9.51 9.01 5.77
CA PHE A 264 10.18 8.63 4.54
C PHE A 264 11.67 9.00 4.51
N LEU A 265 12.04 10.13 5.11
CA LEU A 265 13.45 10.50 5.30
C LEU A 265 14.16 9.49 6.21
N ALA A 266 13.51 9.08 7.30
CA ALA A 266 14.04 8.06 8.21
C ALA A 266 14.25 6.73 7.48
N MET A 267 13.31 6.30 6.62
CA MET A 267 13.45 5.10 5.79
C MET A 267 14.64 5.22 4.81
N ALA A 268 14.79 6.35 4.13
CA ALA A 268 15.87 6.58 3.18
C ALA A 268 17.25 6.60 3.89
N LEU A 269 17.35 7.35 5.00
CA LEU A 269 18.57 7.40 5.81
C LEU A 269 18.92 6.04 6.40
N PHE A 270 17.92 5.29 6.84
CA PHE A 270 18.07 3.94 7.33
C PHE A 270 18.66 3.03 6.23
N ALA A 271 18.04 2.97 5.05
CA ALA A 271 18.51 2.13 3.95
C ALA A 271 19.94 2.47 3.53
N VAL A 272 20.24 3.76 3.34
CA VAL A 272 21.58 4.22 2.95
C VAL A 272 22.61 3.95 4.05
N SER A 273 22.27 4.18 5.33
CA SER A 273 23.16 3.94 6.45
C SER A 273 23.49 2.45 6.59
N MET A 274 22.50 1.57 6.45
CA MET A 274 22.70 0.12 6.51
C MET A 274 23.53 -0.39 5.34
N TYR A 275 23.31 0.17 4.14
CA TYR A 275 24.15 -0.14 2.99
C TYR A 275 25.62 0.24 3.21
N ARG A 276 25.88 1.43 3.79
CA ARG A 276 27.24 1.90 4.08
C ARG A 276 27.94 1.12 5.20
N LYS A 277 27.16 0.64 6.17
CA LYS A 277 27.70 -0.18 7.29
C LYS A 277 27.88 -1.65 6.92
N GLY A 278 27.25 -2.12 5.86
CA GLY A 278 27.33 -3.51 5.45
C GLY A 278 28.75 -3.93 5.09
N GLU A 279 29.27 -4.95 5.77
CA GLU A 279 30.64 -5.45 5.59
C GLU A 279 30.77 -6.38 4.39
N LYS A 280 29.68 -6.99 3.95
CA LYS A 280 29.67 -7.99 2.88
C LYS A 280 28.98 -7.49 1.62
N LYS A 281 29.66 -7.63 0.47
CA LYS A 281 29.03 -7.42 -0.83
C LYS A 281 28.01 -8.52 -1.10
N HIS A 282 26.73 -8.17 -1.10
CA HIS A 282 25.67 -9.11 -1.44
C HIS A 282 25.73 -9.48 -2.92
N PRO A 283 25.62 -10.77 -3.30
CA PRO A 283 25.68 -11.20 -4.70
C PRO A 283 24.52 -10.64 -5.56
N ASN A 284 23.35 -10.40 -4.97
CA ASN A 284 22.19 -9.83 -5.67
C ASN A 284 22.19 -8.30 -5.60
N LYS A 285 22.97 -7.65 -6.47
CA LYS A 285 23.03 -6.20 -6.56
C LYS A 285 21.71 -5.57 -7.03
N ILE A 286 20.92 -6.30 -7.80
CA ILE A 286 19.63 -5.80 -8.30
C ILE A 286 18.67 -5.61 -7.14
N ALA A 287 18.54 -6.58 -6.25
CA ALA A 287 17.70 -6.44 -5.05
C ALA A 287 18.14 -5.27 -4.17
N LEU A 288 19.45 -5.05 -4.02
CA LEU A 288 20.01 -3.92 -3.30
C LEU A 288 19.62 -2.58 -3.95
N TYR A 289 19.76 -2.46 -5.27
CA TYR A 289 19.39 -1.23 -5.98
C TYR A 289 17.90 -0.93 -5.90
N TRP A 290 17.05 -1.95 -5.97
CA TRP A 290 15.62 -1.79 -5.74
C TRP A 290 15.33 -1.32 -4.31
N THR A 291 15.96 -1.92 -3.29
CA THR A 291 15.77 -1.53 -1.89
C THR A 291 16.16 -0.06 -1.65
N LEU A 292 17.32 0.37 -2.16
CA LEU A 292 17.78 1.75 -2.04
C LEU A 292 16.91 2.71 -2.89
N GLY A 293 16.62 2.32 -4.12
CA GLY A 293 15.80 3.10 -5.04
C GLY A 293 14.42 3.38 -4.47
N THR A 294 13.72 2.34 -4.04
CA THR A 294 12.40 2.47 -3.38
C THR A 294 12.46 3.43 -2.19
N SER A 295 13.44 3.30 -1.31
CA SER A 295 13.55 4.17 -0.13
C SER A 295 13.77 5.64 -0.50
N ILE A 296 14.55 5.93 -1.54
CA ILE A 296 14.83 7.30 -2.01
C ILE A 296 13.62 7.86 -2.74
N THR A 297 13.01 7.08 -3.64
CA THR A 297 11.86 7.54 -4.42
C THR A 297 10.62 7.72 -3.56
N SER A 298 10.44 6.93 -2.50
CA SER A 298 9.41 7.16 -1.47
C SER A 298 9.59 8.51 -0.79
N PHE A 299 10.81 8.86 -0.39
CA PHE A 299 11.08 10.16 0.23
C PHE A 299 10.78 11.33 -0.72
N VAL A 300 11.13 11.21 -2.01
CA VAL A 300 10.83 12.27 -2.99
C VAL A 300 9.33 12.32 -3.30
N GLY A 301 8.72 11.17 -3.61
CA GLY A 301 7.34 11.08 -4.11
C GLY A 301 6.28 11.23 -3.02
N ALA A 302 6.36 10.45 -1.97
CA ALA A 302 5.44 10.52 -0.85
C ALA A 302 5.85 11.66 0.11
N GLY A 303 7.12 11.75 0.47
CA GLY A 303 7.60 12.75 1.40
C GLY A 303 7.56 14.18 0.86
N LEU A 304 8.46 14.56 -0.05
CA LEU A 304 8.61 15.96 -0.48
C LEU A 304 7.44 16.48 -1.32
N LEU A 305 6.97 15.69 -2.29
CA LEU A 305 5.81 16.08 -3.09
C LEU A 305 4.53 16.03 -2.26
N GLY A 306 4.40 15.07 -1.33
CA GLY A 306 3.33 15.01 -0.35
C GLY A 306 3.28 16.26 0.50
N LEU A 307 4.40 16.65 1.12
CA LEU A 307 4.50 17.90 1.88
C LEU A 307 4.03 19.11 1.06
N ALA A 308 4.54 19.29 -0.15
CA ALA A 308 4.13 20.40 -1.00
C ALA A 308 2.62 20.40 -1.24
N HIS A 309 2.05 19.19 -1.49
CA HIS A 309 0.63 19.04 -1.79
C HIS A 309 -0.30 19.13 -0.55
N THR A 310 0.21 18.87 0.64
CA THR A 310 -0.56 18.97 1.91
C THR A 310 -0.60 20.37 2.51
N LEU A 311 0.25 21.28 2.07
CA LEU A 311 0.19 22.68 2.51
C LEU A 311 -1.08 23.36 1.92
N PRO A 312 -2.02 23.90 2.75
CA PRO A 312 -3.26 24.47 2.23
C PRO A 312 -3.05 25.56 1.18
N GLN A 313 -2.00 26.36 1.32
CA GLN A 313 -1.64 27.44 0.39
C GLN A 313 -1.20 26.93 -0.99
N VAL A 314 -0.61 25.75 -1.05
CA VAL A 314 -0.21 25.09 -2.29
C VAL A 314 -1.36 24.24 -2.84
N ASN A 315 -2.03 23.51 -1.94
CA ASN A 315 -3.09 22.60 -2.29
C ASN A 315 -4.26 23.28 -3.02
N MET A 316 -4.59 24.53 -2.66
CA MET A 316 -5.64 25.29 -3.35
C MET A 316 -5.39 25.49 -4.85
N TYR A 317 -4.14 25.41 -5.31
CA TYR A 317 -3.78 25.50 -6.73
C TYR A 317 -3.51 24.14 -7.38
N THR A 318 -3.16 23.12 -6.60
CA THR A 318 -2.74 21.81 -7.12
C THR A 318 -3.82 20.75 -7.01
N HIS A 319 -4.84 20.96 -6.16
CA HIS A 319 -5.93 20.00 -5.95
C HIS A 319 -6.70 19.72 -7.24
N GLY A 320 -6.91 18.44 -7.54
CA GLY A 320 -7.63 18.00 -8.73
C GLY A 320 -6.90 18.23 -10.06
N THR A 321 -5.63 18.64 -10.03
CA THR A 321 -4.79 18.79 -11.22
C THR A 321 -3.90 17.57 -11.47
N LEU A 322 -3.14 17.57 -12.57
CA LEU A 322 -2.14 16.53 -12.85
C LEU A 322 -0.99 16.51 -11.83
N VAL A 323 -0.79 17.58 -11.04
CA VAL A 323 0.17 17.59 -9.92
C VAL A 323 -0.24 16.59 -8.85
N THR A 324 -1.54 16.48 -8.54
CA THR A 324 -2.07 15.46 -7.64
C THR A 324 -1.80 14.04 -8.16
N ALA A 325 -2.02 13.84 -9.47
CA ALA A 325 -1.76 12.55 -10.09
C ALA A 325 -0.26 12.20 -10.08
N MET A 326 0.61 13.18 -10.34
CA MET A 326 2.07 13.01 -10.29
C MET A 326 2.54 12.59 -8.88
N HIS A 327 2.05 13.26 -7.83
CA HIS A 327 2.33 12.87 -6.45
C HIS A 327 1.89 11.42 -6.20
N GLY A 328 0.64 11.08 -6.52
CA GLY A 328 0.13 9.72 -6.34
C GLY A 328 0.92 8.65 -7.09
N HIS A 329 1.28 8.90 -8.37
CA HIS A 329 2.08 7.95 -9.15
C HIS A 329 3.46 7.74 -8.55
N LEU A 330 4.14 8.81 -8.13
CA LEU A 330 5.49 8.68 -7.57
C LEU A 330 5.46 8.09 -6.15
N ALA A 331 4.41 8.35 -5.37
CA ALA A 331 4.24 7.75 -4.06
C ALA A 331 3.98 6.24 -4.14
N PHE A 332 3.10 5.80 -5.05
CA PHE A 332 2.73 4.38 -5.14
C PHE A 332 3.69 3.54 -5.98
N TRP A 333 4.21 4.09 -7.07
CA TRP A 333 5.11 3.36 -7.96
C TRP A 333 6.57 3.50 -7.54
N GLY A 334 6.92 4.61 -6.92
CA GLY A 334 8.26 4.87 -6.40
C GLY A 334 8.53 4.19 -5.05
N ALA A 335 7.48 3.89 -4.29
CA ALA A 335 7.55 3.18 -3.01
C ALA A 335 7.22 1.71 -3.17
#